data_85e023dfbb943bd555e5827dd98e49f6
#
_entry.id   85e023dfbb943bd555e5827dd98e49f6
#
_cell.length_a   1.000
_cell.length_b   1.000
_cell.length_c   1.000
_cell.angle_alpha   90.00
_cell.angle_beta   90.00
_cell.angle_gamma   90.00
#
_symmetry.space_group_name_H-M   'P 1'
#
loop_
_entity.id
_entity.type
_entity.pdbx_description
1 polymer ?
#
loop_
_entity_poly.entity_id
_entity_poly.type
_entity_poly.pdbx_seq_one_letter_code
_entity_poly.pdbx_strand_id
1 'polypeptide(L)'
;VIHVEDYLTSVISSEMSATASLELLKAHAVISRSWLLAGLSLPYSKDREKSNTTPEKVPYSTSSFSPLAQEAENKILIRWYERDAHTHFDVCADDHCQRYQGITRASTDMVRQAISATRGEVLMSEGTICDARFSKCCGGAFEEFQYCWENIRHPYLSKQRDSKKATDLPDLCKEAEAERWIRTSPEAFCNTKDKKVLSQVLNNY
;
A
#
# COMPACT_ATOMS: atom_id res chain seq x y z
N VAL A 1 -19.03 0.12 -17.71
CA VAL A 1 -18.05 1.21 -17.62
C VAL A 1 -18.51 2.21 -16.57
N ILE A 2 -17.61 2.66 -15.72
CA ILE A 2 -17.85 3.64 -14.65
C ILE A 2 -16.86 4.80 -14.81
N HIS A 3 -17.27 6.00 -14.45
CA HIS A 3 -16.38 7.14 -14.42
C HIS A 3 -15.39 7.04 -13.25
N VAL A 4 -14.15 7.47 -13.44
CA VAL A 4 -13.07 7.34 -12.43
C VAL A 4 -13.47 7.99 -11.10
N GLU A 5 -14.04 9.19 -11.13
CA GLU A 5 -14.40 9.90 -9.89
C GLU A 5 -15.58 9.21 -9.15
N ASP A 6 -16.49 8.55 -9.87
CA ASP A 6 -17.57 7.76 -9.27
C ASP A 6 -17.01 6.47 -8.64
N TYR A 7 -16.07 5.82 -9.32
CA TYR A 7 -15.33 4.68 -8.75
C TYR A 7 -14.62 5.08 -7.46
N LEU A 8 -13.90 6.20 -7.46
CA LEU A 8 -13.18 6.69 -6.30
C LEU A 8 -14.10 7.06 -5.14
N THR A 9 -15.31 7.54 -5.40
CA THR A 9 -16.29 7.80 -4.34
C THR A 9 -16.60 6.55 -3.53
N SER A 10 -16.78 5.42 -4.21
CA SER A 10 -16.99 4.13 -3.56
C SER A 10 -15.73 3.64 -2.82
N VAL A 11 -14.57 3.70 -3.48
CA VAL A 11 -13.29 3.25 -2.91
C VAL A 11 -12.96 3.99 -1.63
N ILE A 12 -12.98 5.32 -1.65
CA ILE A 12 -12.61 6.15 -0.49
C ILE A 12 -13.58 5.94 0.67
N SER A 13 -14.86 5.73 0.38
CA SER A 13 -15.88 5.44 1.39
C SER A 13 -15.75 4.01 1.97
N SER A 14 -14.98 3.13 1.33
CA SER A 14 -14.84 1.71 1.70
C SER A 14 -13.48 1.39 2.31
N GLU A 15 -12.41 1.98 1.80
CA GLU A 15 -11.04 1.77 2.29
C GLU A 15 -10.79 2.51 3.59
N MET A 16 -11.20 3.77 3.65
CA MET A 16 -11.12 4.61 4.84
C MET A 16 -12.52 4.92 5.35
N SER A 17 -12.61 5.49 6.55
CA SER A 17 -13.91 5.96 7.04
C SER A 17 -14.37 7.17 6.22
N ALA A 18 -15.61 7.12 5.71
CA ALA A 18 -16.22 8.26 5.01
C ALA A 18 -16.39 9.50 5.91
N THR A 19 -16.17 9.36 7.22
CA THR A 19 -16.20 10.43 8.24
C THR A 19 -14.80 10.88 8.67
N ALA A 20 -13.75 10.43 7.99
CA ALA A 20 -12.39 10.89 8.22
C ALA A 20 -12.24 12.40 7.89
N SER A 21 -11.14 13.01 8.31
CA SER A 21 -10.91 14.43 8.02
C SER A 21 -10.85 14.70 6.51
N LEU A 22 -11.31 15.88 6.10
CA LEU A 22 -11.31 16.29 4.70
C LEU A 22 -9.92 16.16 4.05
N GLU A 23 -8.87 16.53 4.76
CA GLU A 23 -7.50 16.47 4.23
C GLU A 23 -7.00 15.04 4.05
N LEU A 24 -7.36 14.11 4.95
CA LEU A 24 -7.08 12.69 4.77
C LEU A 24 -7.82 12.14 3.54
N LEU A 25 -9.09 12.49 3.37
CA LEU A 25 -9.90 12.06 2.23
C LEU A 25 -9.35 12.61 0.90
N LYS A 26 -8.87 13.87 0.88
CA LYS A 26 -8.19 14.45 -0.28
C LYS A 26 -6.92 13.70 -0.64
N ALA A 27 -6.05 13.47 0.34
CA ALA A 27 -4.81 12.72 0.14
C ALA A 27 -5.11 11.30 -0.40
N HIS A 28 -6.09 10.62 0.19
CA HIS A 28 -6.49 9.29 -0.24
C HIS A 28 -7.10 9.30 -1.65
N ALA A 29 -7.84 10.34 -2.03
CA ALA A 29 -8.38 10.49 -3.39
C ALA A 29 -7.25 10.58 -4.44
N VAL A 30 -6.21 11.37 -4.17
CA VAL A 30 -5.04 11.50 -5.06
C VAL A 30 -4.26 10.19 -5.15
N ILE A 31 -4.02 9.53 -4.02
CA ILE A 31 -3.31 8.23 -3.96
C ILE A 31 -4.09 7.16 -4.73
N SER A 32 -5.37 6.99 -4.44
CA SER A 32 -6.22 5.96 -5.08
C SER A 32 -6.38 6.18 -6.57
N ARG A 33 -6.49 7.44 -7.00
CA ARG A 33 -6.54 7.81 -8.43
C ARG A 33 -5.21 7.48 -9.11
N SER A 34 -4.09 7.79 -8.48
CA SER A 34 -2.76 7.51 -9.01
C SER A 34 -2.56 6.01 -9.19
N TRP A 35 -2.87 5.22 -8.18
CA TRP A 35 -2.80 3.76 -8.25
C TRP A 35 -3.64 3.19 -9.40
N LEU A 36 -4.89 3.63 -9.52
CA LEU A 36 -5.80 3.19 -10.58
C LEU A 36 -5.25 3.52 -11.97
N LEU A 37 -4.87 4.78 -12.19
CA LEU A 37 -4.43 5.25 -13.49
C LEU A 37 -3.04 4.73 -13.87
N ALA A 38 -2.14 4.50 -12.91
CA ALA A 38 -0.88 3.83 -13.15
C ALA A 38 -1.11 2.41 -13.70
N GLY A 39 -2.02 1.66 -13.09
CA GLY A 39 -2.38 0.32 -13.55
C GLY A 39 -3.02 0.30 -14.94
N LEU A 40 -3.87 1.28 -15.26
CA LEU A 40 -4.52 1.40 -16.56
C LEU A 40 -3.59 1.93 -17.67
N SER A 41 -2.56 2.69 -17.31
CA SER A 41 -1.61 3.28 -18.26
C SER A 41 -0.52 2.31 -18.71
N LEU A 42 -0.33 1.22 -17.98
CA LEU A 42 0.57 0.17 -18.43
C LEU A 42 -0.04 -0.50 -19.68
N PRO A 43 0.71 -0.62 -20.79
CA PRO A 43 0.21 -1.37 -21.94
C PRO A 43 -0.16 -2.77 -21.43
N TYR A 44 -1.39 -3.19 -21.73
CA TYR A 44 -1.85 -4.55 -21.49
C TYR A 44 -0.92 -5.49 -22.28
N SER A 45 0.16 -5.89 -21.65
CA SER A 45 1.13 -6.77 -22.29
C SER A 45 0.54 -8.17 -22.29
N LYS A 46 -0.05 -8.57 -23.43
CA LYS A 46 -0.27 -9.98 -23.78
C LYS A 46 1.02 -10.82 -23.70
N ASP A 47 2.17 -10.17 -23.48
CA ASP A 47 3.49 -10.78 -23.39
C ASP A 47 3.88 -11.21 -21.98
N ARG A 48 3.08 -10.92 -20.94
CA ARG A 48 3.32 -11.46 -19.59
C ARG A 48 3.11 -12.99 -19.50
N GLU A 49 2.43 -13.59 -20.47
CA GLU A 49 2.26 -15.07 -20.51
C GLU A 49 3.56 -15.83 -20.86
N LYS A 50 4.65 -15.16 -21.24
CA LYS A 50 5.88 -15.83 -21.73
C LYS A 50 7.13 -15.57 -20.92
N SER A 51 7.08 -14.80 -19.86
CA SER A 51 8.22 -14.67 -18.96
C SER A 51 8.20 -15.78 -17.90
N ASN A 52 8.27 -17.03 -18.36
CA ASN A 52 8.71 -18.16 -17.55
C ASN A 52 10.23 -18.10 -17.34
N THR A 53 10.77 -16.97 -16.99
CA THR A 53 12.06 -16.92 -16.36
C THR A 53 11.80 -17.12 -14.88
N THR A 54 12.06 -18.34 -14.44
CA THR A 54 12.27 -18.69 -13.04
C THR A 54 13.10 -17.56 -12.41
N PRO A 55 12.64 -16.87 -11.35
CA PRO A 55 13.43 -15.82 -10.74
C PRO A 55 14.77 -16.43 -10.36
N GLU A 56 15.82 -15.88 -10.92
CA GLU A 56 17.18 -16.26 -10.57
C GLU A 56 17.29 -16.11 -9.05
N LYS A 57 17.55 -17.23 -8.38
CA LYS A 57 17.73 -17.26 -6.92
C LYS A 57 18.87 -16.32 -6.60
N VAL A 58 18.57 -15.11 -6.17
CA VAL A 58 19.58 -14.23 -5.61
C VAL A 58 20.08 -14.94 -4.36
N PRO A 59 21.36 -15.38 -4.32
CA PRO A 59 21.86 -16.04 -3.13
C PRO A 59 21.89 -15.02 -2.00
N TYR A 60 21.01 -15.23 -1.02
CA TYR A 60 21.08 -14.51 0.24
C TYR A 60 22.40 -14.90 0.91
N SER A 61 23.30 -13.93 1.02
CA SER A 61 24.58 -14.13 1.72
C SER A 61 24.31 -14.49 3.17
N THR A 62 24.46 -15.75 3.50
CA THR A 62 24.38 -16.29 4.86
C THR A 62 25.67 -16.01 5.62
N SER A 63 25.93 -14.77 5.96
CA SER A 63 26.95 -14.49 6.97
C SER A 63 26.28 -14.22 8.31
N SER A 64 26.45 -15.17 9.23
CA SER A 64 26.12 -15.16 10.66
C SER A 64 24.65 -15.35 11.03
N PHE A 65 24.14 -16.57 10.91
CA PHE A 65 22.91 -17.00 11.58
C PHE A 65 23.18 -18.07 12.65
N SER A 66 22.50 -17.92 13.80
CA SER A 66 22.42 -18.79 14.95
C SER A 66 21.94 -20.22 14.59
N PRO A 67 22.23 -21.27 15.38
CA PRO A 67 21.83 -22.68 15.12
C PRO A 67 20.32 -22.91 14.90
N LEU A 68 19.45 -21.99 15.31
CA LEU A 68 18.01 -22.03 15.04
C LEU A 68 17.67 -21.81 13.55
N ALA A 69 18.63 -21.37 12.75
CA ALA A 69 18.44 -21.14 11.31
C ALA A 69 18.49 -22.42 10.47
N GLN A 70 19.06 -23.51 10.99
CA GLN A 70 19.18 -24.76 10.23
C GLN A 70 17.86 -25.50 10.03
N GLU A 71 16.86 -25.30 10.90
CA GLU A 71 15.51 -25.82 10.68
C GLU A 71 14.69 -25.01 9.66
N ALA A 72 15.16 -23.81 9.31
CA ALA A 72 14.48 -22.95 8.33
C ALA A 72 14.87 -23.24 6.87
N GLU A 73 15.93 -24.06 6.63
CA GLU A 73 16.43 -24.34 5.27
C GLU A 73 15.43 -25.08 4.36
N ASN A 74 14.38 -25.67 4.93
CA ASN A 74 13.36 -26.38 4.18
C ASN A 74 12.03 -25.62 4.05
N LYS A 75 11.94 -24.36 4.49
CA LYS A 75 10.72 -23.56 4.33
C LYS A 75 10.81 -22.70 3.07
N ILE A 76 9.92 -22.93 2.15
CA ILE A 76 9.74 -22.04 0.99
C ILE A 76 9.08 -20.77 1.48
N LEU A 77 9.80 -19.65 1.38
CA LEU A 77 9.23 -18.32 1.61
C LEU A 77 8.81 -17.73 0.27
N ILE A 78 7.50 -17.62 0.07
CA ILE A 78 6.94 -16.93 -1.09
C ILE A 78 6.74 -15.47 -0.67
N ARG A 79 7.50 -14.55 -1.27
CA ARG A 79 7.40 -13.11 -1.00
C ARG A 79 6.35 -12.43 -1.84
N TRP A 80 6.24 -12.86 -3.09
CA TRP A 80 5.32 -12.27 -4.04
C TRP A 80 4.40 -13.36 -4.55
N TYR A 81 3.12 -13.04 -4.58
CA TYR A 81 2.10 -13.91 -5.14
C TYR A 81 1.87 -13.49 -6.59
N GLU A 82 1.72 -14.47 -7.48
CA GLU A 82 1.26 -14.19 -8.83
C GLU A 82 -0.09 -13.47 -8.75
N ARG A 83 -0.17 -12.34 -9.42
CA ARG A 83 -1.37 -11.57 -9.48
C ARG A 83 -2.14 -11.98 -10.72
N ASP A 84 -3.30 -12.59 -10.55
CA ASP A 84 -4.19 -12.92 -11.65
C ASP A 84 -4.57 -11.66 -12.42
N ALA A 85 -4.22 -11.63 -13.71
CA ALA A 85 -4.61 -10.53 -14.57
C ALA A 85 -6.11 -10.61 -14.84
N HIS A 86 -6.80 -9.48 -14.74
CA HIS A 86 -8.19 -9.40 -15.16
C HIS A 86 -8.28 -9.44 -16.69
N THR A 87 -9.14 -10.29 -17.24
CA THR A 87 -9.30 -10.45 -18.69
C THR A 87 -10.51 -9.71 -19.25
N HIS A 88 -11.51 -9.45 -18.43
CA HIS A 88 -12.79 -8.88 -18.85
C HIS A 88 -13.11 -7.51 -18.27
N PHE A 89 -12.31 -7.05 -17.33
CA PHE A 89 -12.45 -5.76 -16.64
C PHE A 89 -11.10 -5.26 -16.17
N ASP A 90 -10.99 -3.96 -15.94
CA ASP A 90 -9.72 -3.32 -15.59
C ASP A 90 -9.34 -3.57 -14.11
N VAL A 91 -10.32 -3.55 -13.21
CA VAL A 91 -10.14 -3.73 -11.77
C VAL A 91 -11.30 -4.51 -11.16
N CYS A 92 -11.02 -5.33 -10.15
CA CYS A 92 -12.02 -6.03 -9.37
C CYS A 92 -12.51 -5.21 -8.16
N ALA A 93 -13.44 -5.78 -7.40
CA ALA A 93 -14.00 -5.17 -6.19
C ALA A 93 -13.31 -5.64 -4.90
N ASP A 94 -12.37 -6.57 -5.00
CA ASP A 94 -11.69 -7.21 -3.87
C ASP A 94 -10.37 -6.52 -3.50
N ASP A 95 -9.79 -6.93 -2.38
CA ASP A 95 -8.52 -6.42 -1.84
C ASP A 95 -7.32 -6.62 -2.81
N HIS A 96 -7.48 -7.46 -3.81
CA HIS A 96 -6.55 -7.61 -4.92
C HIS A 96 -6.33 -6.29 -5.69
N CYS A 97 -7.38 -5.47 -5.84
CA CYS A 97 -7.31 -4.12 -6.40
C CYS A 97 -7.51 -3.08 -5.29
N GLN A 98 -8.61 -2.37 -5.35
CA GLN A 98 -9.04 -1.45 -4.30
C GLN A 98 -10.48 -1.83 -3.92
N ARG A 99 -10.82 -1.67 -2.65
CA ARG A 99 -12.12 -2.07 -2.13
C ARG A 99 -13.26 -1.20 -2.71
N TYR A 100 -13.79 -1.65 -3.82
CA TYR A 100 -14.92 -1.03 -4.49
C TYR A 100 -16.22 -1.74 -4.11
N GLN A 101 -17.19 -1.03 -3.54
CA GLN A 101 -18.46 -1.58 -3.06
C GLN A 101 -19.68 -1.12 -3.88
N GLY A 102 -19.47 -0.73 -5.13
CA GLY A 102 -20.50 -0.29 -6.04
C GLY A 102 -20.79 1.22 -5.98
N ILE A 103 -21.44 1.74 -7.01
CA ILE A 103 -21.81 3.17 -7.13
C ILE A 103 -22.87 3.59 -6.12
N THR A 104 -23.60 2.63 -5.54
CA THR A 104 -24.62 2.86 -4.51
C THR A 104 -24.07 2.87 -3.10
N ARG A 105 -22.74 2.69 -2.95
CA ARG A 105 -22.10 2.76 -1.64
C ARG A 105 -22.39 4.10 -0.97
N ALA A 106 -22.92 4.04 0.25
CA ALA A 106 -23.17 5.23 1.05
C ALA A 106 -21.89 6.05 1.21
N SER A 107 -21.99 7.32 0.91
CA SER A 107 -20.90 8.28 0.97
C SER A 107 -21.35 9.54 1.71
N THR A 108 -20.41 10.39 2.07
CA THR A 108 -20.66 11.67 2.74
C THR A 108 -20.38 12.84 1.81
N ASP A 109 -20.92 14.01 2.15
CA ASP A 109 -20.60 15.25 1.43
C ASP A 109 -19.10 15.55 1.50
N MET A 110 -18.46 15.18 2.59
CA MET A 110 -17.02 15.36 2.78
C MET A 110 -16.20 14.54 1.77
N VAL A 111 -16.59 13.30 1.49
CA VAL A 111 -15.96 12.48 0.43
C VAL A 111 -16.16 13.12 -0.94
N ARG A 112 -17.38 13.56 -1.27
CA ARG A 112 -17.67 14.25 -2.54
C ARG A 112 -16.86 15.53 -2.69
N GLN A 113 -16.75 16.30 -1.61
CA GLN A 113 -15.93 17.50 -1.56
C GLN A 113 -14.44 17.19 -1.79
N ALA A 114 -13.90 16.16 -1.13
CA ALA A 114 -12.52 15.74 -1.29
C ALA A 114 -12.19 15.37 -2.74
N ILE A 115 -13.04 14.56 -3.35
CA ILE A 115 -12.89 14.13 -4.76
C ILE A 115 -13.00 15.32 -5.71
N SER A 116 -13.98 16.19 -5.52
CA SER A 116 -14.16 17.37 -6.36
C SER A 116 -12.97 18.34 -6.26
N ALA A 117 -12.45 18.55 -5.03
CA ALA A 117 -11.35 19.45 -4.78
C ALA A 117 -10.01 18.94 -5.35
N THR A 118 -9.87 17.62 -5.53
CA THR A 118 -8.66 16.98 -6.06
C THR A 118 -8.85 16.34 -7.44
N ARG A 119 -9.91 16.76 -8.14
CA ARG A 119 -10.25 16.17 -9.43
C ARG A 119 -9.10 16.21 -10.41
N GLY A 120 -8.74 15.05 -10.97
CA GLY A 120 -7.65 14.92 -11.94
C GLY A 120 -6.24 15.01 -11.36
N GLU A 121 -6.08 15.27 -10.06
CA GLU A 121 -4.75 15.28 -9.42
C GLU A 121 -4.22 13.87 -9.24
N VAL A 122 -2.95 13.67 -9.62
CA VAL A 122 -2.21 12.41 -9.49
C VAL A 122 -0.79 12.66 -9.00
N LEU A 123 -0.20 11.65 -8.39
CA LEU A 123 1.22 11.64 -8.05
C LEU A 123 2.04 11.24 -9.27
N MET A 124 3.09 12.00 -9.53
CA MET A 124 3.99 11.77 -10.66
C MET A 124 5.43 11.58 -10.18
N SER A 125 6.14 10.68 -10.81
CA SER A 125 7.59 10.51 -10.67
C SER A 125 8.22 10.29 -12.04
N GLU A 126 9.23 11.05 -12.37
CA GLU A 126 9.98 10.92 -13.64
C GLU A 126 9.07 10.88 -14.89
N GLY A 127 8.01 11.69 -14.89
CA GLY A 127 7.08 11.80 -16.02
C GLY A 127 6.02 10.68 -16.10
N THR A 128 5.99 9.76 -15.15
CA THR A 128 5.00 8.68 -15.08
C THR A 128 4.11 8.79 -13.84
N ILE A 129 2.88 8.31 -13.94
CA ILE A 129 1.97 8.26 -12.79
C ILE A 129 2.47 7.17 -11.82
N CYS A 130 2.56 7.52 -10.54
CA CYS A 130 3.05 6.62 -9.51
C CYS A 130 2.07 5.46 -9.24
N ASP A 131 2.58 4.24 -9.12
CA ASP A 131 1.87 3.14 -8.47
C ASP A 131 1.82 3.40 -6.96
N ALA A 132 0.86 4.23 -6.56
CA ALA A 132 0.78 4.80 -5.22
C ALA A 132 0.14 3.82 -4.24
N ARG A 133 0.96 3.05 -3.53
CA ARG A 133 0.52 2.10 -2.51
C ARG A 133 0.29 2.80 -1.17
N PHE A 134 -0.61 2.25 -0.37
CA PHE A 134 -0.92 2.79 0.96
C PHE A 134 -1.25 1.67 1.95
N SER A 135 -1.16 2.00 3.24
CA SER A 135 -1.60 1.15 4.34
C SER A 135 -2.36 1.97 5.37
N LYS A 136 -3.24 1.34 6.13
CA LYS A 136 -3.97 2.02 7.22
C LYS A 136 -3.09 2.37 8.41
N CYS A 137 -2.07 1.57 8.66
CA CYS A 137 -1.13 1.75 9.76
C CYS A 137 0.21 1.15 9.38
N CYS A 138 1.26 1.96 9.41
CA CYS A 138 2.62 1.55 9.03
C CYS A 138 3.49 1.10 10.22
N GLY A 139 2.97 1.15 11.46
CA GLY A 139 3.78 0.82 12.64
C GLY A 139 4.92 1.79 12.92
N GLY A 140 4.90 2.99 12.32
CA GLY A 140 5.90 4.04 12.50
C GLY A 140 7.03 4.06 11.48
N ALA A 141 7.05 3.12 10.54
CA ALA A 141 7.98 3.08 9.43
C ALA A 141 7.28 2.58 8.17
N PHE A 142 7.49 3.24 7.03
CA PHE A 142 6.93 2.80 5.75
C PHE A 142 7.68 1.58 5.24
N GLU A 143 6.95 0.67 4.60
CA GLU A 143 7.53 -0.49 3.93
C GLU A 143 8.04 -0.10 2.53
N GLU A 144 9.00 -0.85 2.04
CA GLU A 144 9.49 -0.70 0.66
C GLU A 144 8.70 -1.62 -0.28
N PHE A 145 8.33 -1.10 -1.45
CA PHE A 145 7.55 -1.81 -2.46
C PHE A 145 8.12 -3.20 -2.78
N GLN A 146 9.43 -3.29 -2.94
CA GLN A 146 10.13 -4.53 -3.32
C GLN A 146 9.98 -5.69 -2.32
N TYR A 147 9.56 -5.41 -1.08
CA TYR A 147 9.35 -6.45 -0.07
C TYR A 147 7.91 -6.93 0.02
N CYS A 148 6.96 -6.16 -0.52
CA CYS A 148 5.53 -6.43 -0.37
C CYS A 148 4.82 -6.86 -1.66
N TRP A 149 5.26 -6.35 -2.81
CA TRP A 149 4.48 -6.52 -4.07
C TRP A 149 5.27 -7.16 -5.20
N GLU A 150 6.38 -6.56 -5.63
CA GLU A 150 7.21 -7.09 -6.73
C GLU A 150 8.68 -6.76 -6.46
N ASN A 151 9.61 -7.52 -7.04
CA ASN A 151 11.05 -7.27 -6.88
C ASN A 151 11.51 -6.06 -7.74
N ILE A 152 10.83 -4.96 -7.57
CA ILE A 152 11.12 -3.69 -8.26
C ILE A 152 11.29 -2.61 -7.20
N ARG A 153 12.30 -1.75 -7.36
CA ARG A 153 12.53 -0.63 -6.47
C ARG A 153 11.93 0.64 -7.04
N HIS A 154 10.97 1.21 -6.32
CA HIS A 154 10.42 2.52 -6.61
C HIS A 154 10.99 3.57 -5.63
N PRO A 155 11.72 4.60 -6.10
CA PRO A 155 12.28 5.61 -5.21
C PRO A 155 11.23 6.34 -4.35
N TYR A 156 10.03 6.51 -4.87
CA TYR A 156 8.92 7.16 -4.19
C TYR A 156 8.17 6.24 -3.19
N LEU A 157 8.46 4.93 -3.17
CA LEU A 157 7.95 3.95 -2.20
C LEU A 157 9.11 3.38 -1.38
N SER A 158 9.93 4.27 -0.85
CA SER A 158 11.09 3.92 -0.03
C SER A 158 10.76 3.95 1.46
N LYS A 159 11.54 3.20 2.23
CA LYS A 159 11.44 3.17 3.68
C LYS A 159 11.70 4.56 4.28
N GLN A 160 10.74 5.04 5.07
CA GLN A 160 10.82 6.30 5.79
C GLN A 160 10.19 6.17 7.16
N ARG A 161 10.58 7.06 8.07
CA ARG A 161 9.95 7.18 9.37
C ARG A 161 8.65 7.98 9.28
N ASP A 162 7.59 7.45 9.86
CA ASP A 162 6.28 8.10 9.96
C ASP A 162 6.22 9.03 11.18
N SER A 163 7.03 10.10 11.19
CA SER A 163 7.12 11.03 12.31
C SER A 163 7.45 12.44 11.84
N LYS A 164 7.03 13.45 12.63
CA LYS A 164 7.43 14.85 12.42
C LYS A 164 8.93 15.08 12.59
N LYS A 165 9.56 14.29 13.46
CA LYS A 165 10.99 14.39 13.70
C LYS A 165 11.71 13.48 12.73
N ALA A 166 12.58 14.05 11.92
CA ALA A 166 13.57 13.30 11.15
C ALA A 166 14.57 12.68 12.14
N THR A 167 14.20 11.55 12.72
CA THR A 167 15.05 10.76 13.59
C THR A 167 15.51 9.54 12.82
N ASP A 168 16.68 9.05 13.15
CA ASP A 168 17.22 7.86 12.51
C ASP A 168 16.25 6.68 12.68
N LEU A 169 15.98 6.02 11.58
CA LEU A 169 15.25 4.76 11.58
C LEU A 169 16.26 3.63 11.84
N PRO A 170 16.05 2.79 12.87
CA PRO A 170 16.91 1.64 13.08
C PRO A 170 16.88 0.70 11.87
N ASP A 171 17.90 -0.11 11.73
CA ASP A 171 17.96 -1.12 10.68
C ASP A 171 17.01 -2.27 11.03
N LEU A 172 15.76 -2.15 10.57
CA LEU A 172 14.71 -3.14 10.84
C LEU A 172 14.91 -4.47 10.09
N CYS A 173 15.95 -4.60 9.26
CA CYS A 173 16.38 -5.89 8.72
C CYS A 173 17.16 -6.72 9.73
N LYS A 174 17.58 -6.12 10.85
CA LYS A 174 18.19 -6.83 11.97
C LYS A 174 17.12 -7.26 12.96
N GLU A 175 17.02 -8.56 13.21
CA GLU A 175 15.98 -9.15 14.06
C GLU A 175 15.87 -8.46 15.44
N ALA A 176 16.99 -8.22 16.11
CA ALA A 176 16.99 -7.55 17.42
C ALA A 176 16.46 -6.12 17.37
N GLU A 177 16.71 -5.39 16.29
CA GLU A 177 16.19 -4.03 16.10
C GLU A 177 14.71 -4.05 15.74
N ALA A 178 14.29 -4.99 14.89
CA ALA A 178 12.90 -5.21 14.53
C ALA A 178 12.07 -5.60 15.76
N GLU A 179 12.54 -6.58 16.57
CA GLU A 179 11.86 -6.98 17.79
C GLU A 179 11.73 -5.82 18.77
N ARG A 180 12.81 -5.06 18.98
CA ARG A 180 12.77 -3.89 19.85
C ARG A 180 11.75 -2.88 19.34
N TRP A 181 11.74 -2.60 18.03
CA TRP A 181 10.78 -1.68 17.41
C TRP A 181 9.33 -2.12 17.63
N ILE A 182 9.01 -3.38 17.36
CA ILE A 182 7.66 -3.95 17.53
C ILE A 182 7.19 -3.87 18.97
N ARG A 183 8.09 -4.13 19.94
CA ARG A 183 7.76 -4.12 21.37
C ARG A 183 7.75 -2.74 22.00
N THR A 184 8.24 -1.73 21.31
CA THR A 184 8.16 -0.34 21.76
C THR A 184 6.95 0.35 21.15
N SER A 185 6.68 1.57 21.61
CA SER A 185 5.65 2.44 21.05
C SER A 185 6.34 3.66 20.45
N PRO A 186 6.91 3.52 19.23
CA PRO A 186 7.68 4.59 18.63
C PRO A 186 6.81 5.82 18.35
N GLU A 187 7.40 7.01 18.45
CA GLU A 187 6.71 8.24 18.04
C GLU A 187 6.40 8.17 16.55
N ALA A 188 5.13 8.17 16.18
CA ALA A 188 4.66 8.08 14.82
C ALA A 188 3.29 8.75 14.68
N PHE A 189 2.94 9.17 13.46
CA PHE A 189 1.61 9.73 13.20
C PHE A 189 0.50 8.69 13.44
N CYS A 190 0.76 7.43 13.14
CA CYS A 190 -0.19 6.33 13.38
C CYS A 190 -0.26 5.90 14.85
N ASN A 191 0.66 6.33 15.73
CA ASN A 191 0.65 6.04 17.15
C ASN A 191 -0.17 7.08 17.91
N THR A 192 -1.48 6.94 17.88
CA THR A 192 -2.40 7.85 18.56
C THR A 192 -3.06 7.20 19.78
N LYS A 193 -3.37 8.02 20.81
CA LYS A 193 -4.18 7.65 21.98
C LYS A 193 -5.58 8.27 21.92
N ASP A 194 -5.89 8.99 20.85
CA ASP A 194 -7.20 9.57 20.64
C ASP A 194 -8.25 8.46 20.43
N LYS A 195 -9.16 8.32 21.38
CA LYS A 195 -10.20 7.27 21.35
C LYS A 195 -11.12 7.39 20.14
N LYS A 196 -11.38 8.60 19.66
CA LYS A 196 -12.22 8.82 18.46
C LYS A 196 -11.53 8.28 17.21
N VAL A 197 -10.24 8.55 17.07
CA VAL A 197 -9.44 8.03 15.96
C VAL A 197 -9.34 6.51 16.06
N LEU A 198 -9.01 5.98 17.23
CA LEU A 198 -8.90 4.54 17.44
C LEU A 198 -10.22 3.81 17.15
N SER A 199 -11.36 4.36 17.54
CA SER A 199 -12.66 3.76 17.26
C SER A 199 -13.00 3.72 15.77
N GLN A 200 -12.50 4.64 14.98
CA GLN A 200 -12.69 4.64 13.52
C GLN A 200 -11.86 3.58 12.81
N VAL A 201 -10.72 3.23 13.39
CA VAL A 201 -9.78 2.26 12.79
C VAL A 201 -10.02 0.85 13.34
N LEU A 202 -10.26 0.71 14.63
CA LEU A 202 -10.32 -0.59 15.31
C LEU A 202 -11.72 -1.22 15.35
N ASN A 203 -12.79 -0.44 15.21
CA ASN A 203 -14.16 -0.98 15.21
C ASN A 203 -14.57 -1.71 13.93
N ASN A 204 -13.66 -1.88 12.99
CA ASN A 204 -13.87 -2.66 11.77
C ASN A 204 -13.21 -4.05 11.81
N TYR A 205 -12.78 -4.50 13.01
CA TYR A 205 -12.27 -5.84 13.25
C TYR A 205 -13.09 -6.55 14.32
#